data_cee6aa0fd7df3b01f32c61f380a7ee9f
#
_entry.id   cee6aa0fd7df3b01f32c61f380a7ee9f
#
_cell.length_a   1.000
_cell.length_b   1.000
_cell.length_c   1.000
_cell.angle_alpha   90.00
_cell.angle_beta   90.00
_cell.angle_gamma   90.00
#
_symmetry.space_group_name_H-M   'P 1'
#
loop_
_entity.id
_entity.type
_entity.pdbx_description
1 polymer ?
#
loop_
_entity_poly.entity_id
_entity_poly.type
_entity_poly.pdbx_seq_one_letter_code
_entity_poly.pdbx_strand_id
1 'polypeptide(L)'
;MNDALFAQLSTLGASLVLLFSFVLLWRRSLHAYVSAFRWQSAVLAGMFVMVGDLGSDPELYFVAAFFLVVKVMIIPRYLDRLEKRVGAERESQPYVNIPTSLIIAGLLVLLAYAITRPLVLASALPTRGGLPLAVGLIFVGLFVIISRKKALTQVVGFLVLENGIALLAMLGTYGIPLIVELGVFLDVLMGFLVMQVFIYHIHGTFESIDVEQLNQLKG
;
A
#
# COMPACT_ATOMS: atom_id res chain seq x y z
N MET A 1 8.70 -24.20 -15.75
CA MET A 1 9.45 -22.92 -15.87
C MET A 1 10.76 -23.11 -15.15
N ASN A 2 11.90 -22.66 -15.70
CA ASN A 2 13.18 -22.82 -15.02
C ASN A 2 13.23 -21.94 -13.77
N ASP A 3 13.81 -22.46 -12.66
CA ASP A 3 13.93 -21.72 -11.37
C ASP A 3 14.60 -20.34 -11.53
N ALA A 4 15.55 -20.24 -12.47
CA ALA A 4 16.21 -18.97 -12.80
C ALA A 4 15.24 -17.94 -13.40
N LEU A 5 14.34 -18.35 -14.30
CA LEU A 5 13.33 -17.48 -14.90
C LEU A 5 12.31 -17.02 -13.84
N PHE A 6 11.93 -17.92 -12.96
CA PHE A 6 11.03 -17.61 -11.85
C PHE A 6 11.64 -16.59 -10.89
N ALA A 7 12.89 -16.78 -10.48
CA ALA A 7 13.60 -15.84 -9.64
C ALA A 7 13.71 -14.44 -10.27
N GLN A 8 13.97 -14.38 -11.59
CA GLN A 8 14.04 -13.12 -12.33
C GLN A 8 12.68 -12.43 -12.40
N LEU A 9 11.61 -13.15 -12.74
CA LEU A 9 10.26 -12.60 -12.82
C LEU A 9 9.75 -12.14 -11.45
N SER A 10 10.02 -12.88 -10.38
CA SER A 10 9.67 -12.50 -9.02
C SER A 10 10.38 -11.22 -8.58
N THR A 11 11.68 -11.11 -8.88
CA THR A 11 12.46 -9.90 -8.58
C THR A 11 11.99 -8.71 -9.41
N LEU A 12 11.67 -8.92 -10.69
CA LEU A 12 11.14 -7.89 -11.58
C LEU A 12 9.78 -7.40 -11.08
N GLY A 13 8.87 -8.31 -10.71
CA GLY A 13 7.57 -7.97 -10.14
C GLY A 13 7.72 -7.15 -8.85
N ALA A 14 8.58 -7.60 -7.91
CA ALA A 14 8.87 -6.88 -6.67
C ALA A 14 9.45 -5.48 -6.95
N SER A 15 10.32 -5.35 -7.95
CA SER A 15 10.89 -4.06 -8.38
C SER A 15 9.82 -3.13 -8.95
N LEU A 16 8.88 -3.65 -9.74
CA LEU A 16 7.75 -2.86 -10.26
C LEU A 16 6.83 -2.39 -9.14
N VAL A 17 6.51 -3.26 -8.17
CA VAL A 17 5.71 -2.90 -7.00
C VAL A 17 6.38 -1.77 -6.21
N LEU A 18 7.69 -1.85 -5.98
CA LEU A 18 8.46 -0.79 -5.32
C LEU A 18 8.50 0.49 -6.16
N LEU A 19 8.69 0.40 -7.49
CA LEU A 19 8.71 1.54 -8.39
C LEU A 19 7.42 2.36 -8.31
N PHE A 20 6.25 1.73 -8.22
CA PHE A 20 4.99 2.44 -8.04
C PHE A 20 4.93 3.22 -6.74
N SER A 21 5.65 2.82 -5.68
CA SER A 21 5.77 3.61 -4.45
C SER A 21 6.59 4.89 -4.65
N PHE A 22 7.63 4.85 -5.47
CA PHE A 22 8.36 6.06 -5.85
C PHE A 22 7.51 6.98 -6.74
N VAL A 23 6.73 6.41 -7.68
CA VAL A 23 5.76 7.18 -8.47
C VAL A 23 4.74 7.84 -7.54
N LEU A 24 4.25 7.14 -6.51
CA LEU A 24 3.37 7.68 -5.50
C LEU A 24 4.00 8.88 -4.79
N LEU A 25 5.24 8.76 -4.31
CA LEU A 25 5.95 9.85 -3.62
C LEU A 25 6.14 11.10 -4.48
N TRP A 26 6.26 10.94 -5.80
CA TRP A 26 6.39 12.06 -6.75
C TRP A 26 5.07 12.83 -6.93
N ARG A 27 3.92 12.18 -6.79
CA ARG A 27 2.62 12.79 -7.06
C ARG A 27 2.19 13.71 -5.92
N ARG A 28 1.20 14.60 -6.22
CA ARG A 28 0.64 15.57 -5.25
C ARG A 28 -0.89 15.48 -5.10
N SER A 29 -1.58 14.74 -5.97
CA SER A 29 -3.03 14.59 -5.92
C SER A 29 -3.40 13.23 -5.34
N LEU A 30 -4.48 13.16 -4.56
CA LEU A 30 -4.96 11.91 -4.00
C LEU A 30 -5.32 10.90 -5.09
N HIS A 31 -5.98 11.36 -6.17
CA HIS A 31 -6.27 10.50 -7.31
C HIS A 31 -5.02 9.82 -7.90
N ALA A 32 -3.89 10.55 -7.98
CA ALA A 32 -2.65 9.98 -8.47
C ALA A 32 -2.02 8.99 -7.48
N TYR A 33 -2.18 9.20 -6.16
CA TYR A 33 -1.81 8.24 -5.12
C TYR A 33 -2.61 6.95 -5.26
N VAL A 34 -3.94 7.08 -5.39
CA VAL A 34 -4.87 5.95 -5.57
C VAL A 34 -4.57 5.19 -6.86
N SER A 35 -4.25 5.90 -7.95
CA SER A 35 -3.86 5.28 -9.22
C SER A 35 -2.56 4.48 -9.10
N ALA A 36 -1.52 5.03 -8.46
CA ALA A 36 -0.25 4.33 -8.23
C ALA A 36 -0.46 3.07 -7.37
N PHE A 37 -1.25 3.17 -6.30
CA PHE A 37 -1.63 2.04 -5.46
C PHE A 37 -2.39 0.96 -6.25
N ARG A 38 -3.33 1.35 -7.12
CA ARG A 38 -4.09 0.43 -7.99
C ARG A 38 -3.17 -0.41 -8.86
N TRP A 39 -2.23 0.23 -9.57
CA TRP A 39 -1.27 -0.47 -10.40
C TRP A 39 -0.31 -1.35 -9.60
N GLN A 40 0.14 -0.88 -8.46
CA GLN A 40 0.96 -1.65 -7.53
C GLN A 40 0.24 -2.93 -7.09
N SER A 41 -1.01 -2.84 -6.67
CA SER A 41 -1.83 -3.99 -6.27
C SER A 41 -2.14 -4.94 -7.43
N ALA A 42 -2.29 -4.41 -8.66
CA ALA A 42 -2.49 -5.24 -9.85
C ALA A 42 -1.23 -6.07 -10.18
N VAL A 43 -0.05 -5.47 -10.10
CA VAL A 43 1.22 -6.20 -10.27
C VAL A 43 1.36 -7.29 -9.19
N LEU A 44 1.05 -6.95 -7.95
CA LEU A 44 1.13 -7.92 -6.84
C LEU A 44 0.15 -9.08 -7.03
N ALA A 45 -1.08 -8.81 -7.48
CA ALA A 45 -2.04 -9.86 -7.83
C ALA A 45 -1.52 -10.78 -8.94
N GLY A 46 -0.88 -10.21 -9.98
CA GLY A 46 -0.23 -11.00 -11.02
C GLY A 46 0.92 -11.87 -10.49
N MET A 47 1.67 -11.38 -9.50
CA MET A 47 2.70 -12.17 -8.84
C MET A 47 2.12 -13.35 -8.03
N PHE A 48 0.97 -13.17 -7.35
CA PHE A 48 0.27 -14.27 -6.68
C PHE A 48 -0.16 -15.35 -7.66
N VAL A 49 -0.69 -14.98 -8.83
CA VAL A 49 -1.02 -15.94 -9.89
C VAL A 49 0.21 -16.70 -10.33
N MET A 50 1.33 -16.00 -10.60
CA MET A 50 2.58 -16.60 -11.06
C MET A 50 3.15 -17.59 -10.03
N VAL A 51 3.10 -17.27 -8.74
CA VAL A 51 3.57 -18.15 -7.66
C VAL A 51 2.63 -19.34 -7.49
N GLY A 52 1.31 -19.13 -7.60
CA GLY A 52 0.31 -20.18 -7.52
C GLY A 52 0.40 -21.22 -8.66
N ASP A 53 0.71 -20.74 -9.88
CA ASP A 53 0.89 -21.62 -11.04
C ASP A 53 2.10 -22.56 -10.88
N LEU A 54 3.17 -22.06 -10.27
CA LEU A 54 4.40 -22.81 -10.05
C LEU A 54 4.36 -23.72 -8.82
N GLY A 55 3.71 -23.27 -7.74
CA GLY A 55 3.55 -24.01 -6.50
C GLY A 55 2.41 -25.05 -6.57
N SER A 56 1.60 -25.03 -7.64
CA SER A 56 0.35 -25.80 -7.75
C SER A 56 -0.56 -25.56 -6.53
N ASP A 57 -0.57 -24.34 -6.02
CA ASP A 57 -1.33 -23.94 -4.85
C ASP A 57 -2.57 -23.14 -5.26
N PRO A 58 -3.76 -23.76 -5.26
CA PRO A 58 -5.00 -23.12 -5.69
C PRO A 58 -5.42 -21.94 -4.77
N GLU A 59 -4.95 -21.89 -3.53
CA GLU A 59 -5.28 -20.81 -2.60
C GLU A 59 -4.72 -19.47 -3.07
N LEU A 60 -3.56 -19.45 -3.73
CA LEU A 60 -2.95 -18.24 -4.25
C LEU A 60 -3.74 -17.59 -5.38
N TYR A 61 -4.50 -18.37 -6.16
CA TYR A 61 -5.43 -17.79 -7.15
C TYR A 61 -6.59 -17.06 -6.48
N PHE A 62 -7.05 -17.58 -5.33
CA PHE A 62 -8.09 -16.94 -4.55
C PHE A 62 -7.57 -15.61 -3.97
N VAL A 63 -6.34 -15.59 -3.45
CA VAL A 63 -5.67 -14.36 -2.99
C VAL A 63 -5.52 -13.36 -4.13
N ALA A 64 -5.08 -13.78 -5.29
CA ALA A 64 -4.94 -12.92 -6.47
C ALA A 64 -6.29 -12.31 -6.87
N ALA A 65 -7.37 -13.11 -6.92
CA ALA A 65 -8.71 -12.62 -7.20
C ALA A 65 -9.19 -11.63 -6.14
N PHE A 66 -8.95 -11.90 -4.86
CA PHE A 66 -9.24 -10.99 -3.76
C PHE A 66 -8.52 -9.65 -3.92
N PHE A 67 -7.21 -9.65 -4.21
CA PHE A 67 -6.45 -8.43 -4.48
C PHE A 67 -7.01 -7.64 -5.66
N LEU A 68 -7.35 -8.32 -6.78
CA LEU A 68 -7.95 -7.66 -7.94
C LEU A 68 -9.30 -7.01 -7.61
N VAL A 69 -10.16 -7.73 -6.91
CA VAL A 69 -11.50 -7.22 -6.59
C VAL A 69 -11.41 -6.12 -5.53
N VAL A 70 -10.74 -6.37 -4.41
CA VAL A 70 -10.74 -5.45 -3.27
C VAL A 70 -9.76 -4.29 -3.50
N LYS A 71 -8.48 -4.59 -3.74
CA LYS A 71 -7.42 -3.56 -3.79
C LYS A 71 -7.33 -2.83 -5.12
N VAL A 72 -7.70 -3.46 -6.24
CA VAL A 72 -7.66 -2.78 -7.55
C VAL A 72 -9.00 -2.14 -7.92
N MET A 73 -10.14 -2.69 -7.45
CA MET A 73 -11.45 -2.17 -7.84
C MET A 73 -12.19 -1.47 -6.70
N ILE A 74 -12.41 -2.11 -5.55
CA ILE A 74 -13.27 -1.59 -4.48
C ILE A 74 -12.60 -0.42 -3.76
N ILE A 75 -11.42 -0.63 -3.17
CA ILE A 75 -10.71 0.39 -2.37
C ILE A 75 -10.45 1.66 -3.20
N PRO A 76 -9.87 1.61 -4.42
CA PRO A 76 -9.65 2.81 -5.23
C PRO A 76 -10.93 3.57 -5.56
N ARG A 77 -12.01 2.88 -5.94
CA ARG A 77 -13.30 3.54 -6.20
C ARG A 77 -13.88 4.22 -4.97
N TYR A 78 -13.68 3.60 -3.80
CA TYR A 78 -14.14 4.17 -2.54
C TYR A 78 -13.34 5.42 -2.15
N LEU A 79 -12.03 5.39 -2.27
CA LEU A 79 -11.14 6.53 -2.03
C LEU A 79 -11.42 7.68 -3.02
N ASP A 80 -11.63 7.39 -4.31
CA ASP A 80 -12.01 8.39 -5.32
C ASP A 80 -13.36 9.06 -4.99
N ARG A 81 -14.32 8.31 -4.43
CA ARG A 81 -15.61 8.86 -3.97
C ARG A 81 -15.45 9.73 -2.73
N LEU A 82 -14.58 9.32 -1.79
CA LEU A 82 -14.28 10.10 -0.59
C LEU A 82 -13.58 11.42 -0.96
N GLU A 83 -12.61 11.40 -1.88
CA GLU A 83 -11.95 12.61 -2.38
C GLU A 83 -12.96 13.64 -2.88
N LYS A 84 -13.92 13.18 -3.69
CA LYS A 84 -14.97 14.05 -4.24
C LYS A 84 -15.92 14.62 -3.18
N ARG A 85 -16.19 13.87 -2.10
CA ARG A 85 -17.09 14.31 -1.02
C ARG A 85 -16.44 15.28 -0.05
N VAL A 86 -15.18 15.04 0.28
CA VAL A 86 -14.42 15.84 1.26
C VAL A 86 -13.82 17.09 0.60
N GLY A 87 -13.90 17.24 -0.74
CA GLY A 87 -13.25 18.33 -1.46
C GLY A 87 -11.74 18.35 -1.24
N ALA A 88 -11.14 17.16 -1.19
CA ALA A 88 -9.73 17.00 -0.86
C ALA A 88 -8.87 17.69 -1.92
N GLU A 89 -8.47 18.92 -1.65
CA GLU A 89 -7.50 19.66 -2.42
C GLU A 89 -6.18 18.91 -2.49
N ARG A 90 -5.35 19.27 -3.48
CA ARG A 90 -3.98 18.74 -3.62
C ARG A 90 -3.25 18.78 -2.29
N GLU A 91 -2.41 17.80 -2.00
CA GLU A 91 -1.47 17.86 -0.88
C GLU A 91 -0.47 18.99 -1.14
N SER A 92 -0.88 20.21 -0.81
CA SER A 92 -0.10 21.42 -1.14
C SER A 92 1.16 21.56 -0.31
N GLN A 93 1.20 20.96 0.88
CA GLN A 93 2.33 21.07 1.82
C GLN A 93 2.53 19.78 2.62
N PRO A 94 3.18 18.74 2.06
CA PRO A 94 3.63 17.61 2.86
C PRO A 94 4.68 18.07 3.92
N TYR A 95 4.85 17.31 5.00
CA TYR A 95 5.91 17.60 5.98
C TYR A 95 7.30 17.55 5.35
N VAL A 96 7.49 16.67 4.37
CA VAL A 96 8.75 16.51 3.64
C VAL A 96 8.49 16.75 2.15
N ASN A 97 9.27 17.64 1.53
CA ASN A 97 9.15 17.95 0.11
C ASN A 97 9.47 16.74 -0.77
N ILE A 98 9.02 16.76 -2.03
CA ILE A 98 9.15 15.64 -2.95
C ILE A 98 10.59 15.18 -3.18
N PRO A 99 11.56 16.08 -3.50
CA PRO A 99 12.94 15.65 -3.73
C PRO A 99 13.54 14.96 -2.50
N THR A 100 13.36 15.53 -1.31
CA THR A 100 13.83 14.93 -0.06
C THR A 100 13.12 13.60 0.24
N SER A 101 11.82 13.49 -0.05
CA SER A 101 11.07 12.24 0.09
C SER A 101 11.63 11.12 -0.77
N LEU A 102 12.03 11.40 -2.01
CA LEU A 102 12.63 10.42 -2.91
C LEU A 102 14.02 9.98 -2.43
N ILE A 103 14.83 10.92 -1.91
CA ILE A 103 16.14 10.60 -1.33
C ILE A 103 15.97 9.72 -0.09
N ILE A 104 15.07 10.09 0.83
CA ILE A 104 14.79 9.29 2.03
C ILE A 104 14.29 7.89 1.64
N ALA A 105 13.37 7.78 0.69
CA ALA A 105 12.88 6.49 0.20
C ALA A 105 14.02 5.63 -0.37
N GLY A 106 14.93 6.23 -1.16
CA GLY A 106 16.13 5.55 -1.65
C GLY A 106 17.03 5.03 -0.52
N LEU A 107 17.28 5.86 0.51
CA LEU A 107 18.06 5.46 1.68
C LEU A 107 17.37 4.35 2.48
N LEU A 108 16.04 4.39 2.62
CA LEU A 108 15.27 3.34 3.28
C LEU A 108 15.35 2.01 2.52
N VAL A 109 15.34 2.04 1.19
CA VAL A 109 15.56 0.84 0.36
C VAL A 109 16.97 0.30 0.53
N LEU A 110 18.01 1.16 0.56
CA LEU A 110 19.38 0.73 0.84
C LEU A 110 19.50 0.10 2.24
N LEU A 111 18.84 0.70 3.23
CA LEU A 111 18.76 0.14 4.58
C LEU A 111 18.08 -1.23 4.58
N ALA A 112 16.98 -1.40 3.83
CA ALA A 112 16.32 -2.69 3.68
C ALA A 112 17.26 -3.76 3.09
N TYR A 113 18.04 -3.42 2.08
CA TYR A 113 19.08 -4.31 1.53
C TYR A 113 20.14 -4.68 2.57
N ALA A 114 20.60 -3.73 3.37
CA ALA A 114 21.58 -3.98 4.42
C ALA A 114 21.06 -4.94 5.50
N ILE A 115 19.82 -4.69 5.99
CA ILE A 115 19.19 -5.49 7.05
C ILE A 115 18.84 -6.89 6.57
N THR A 116 18.34 -7.03 5.32
CA THR A 116 17.88 -8.33 4.80
C THR A 116 19.03 -9.18 4.24
N ARG A 117 20.23 -8.63 4.09
CA ARG A 117 21.40 -9.35 3.55
C ARG A 117 21.64 -10.72 4.21
N PRO A 118 21.69 -10.85 5.56
CA PRO A 118 21.90 -12.14 6.19
C PRO A 118 20.76 -13.13 5.88
N LEU A 119 19.50 -12.64 5.81
CA LEU A 119 18.35 -13.46 5.47
C LEU A 119 18.41 -13.98 4.02
N VAL A 120 18.78 -13.12 3.07
CA VAL A 120 18.97 -13.50 1.66
C VAL A 120 20.06 -14.52 1.48
N LEU A 121 21.17 -14.40 2.23
CA LEU A 121 22.28 -15.34 2.17
C LEU A 121 21.95 -16.70 2.80
N ALA A 122 21.14 -16.71 3.87
CA ALA A 122 20.71 -17.94 4.55
C ALA A 122 19.56 -18.66 3.83
N SER A 123 18.79 -17.97 2.98
CA SER A 123 17.63 -18.52 2.28
C SER A 123 18.03 -19.31 1.04
N ALA A 124 17.49 -20.52 0.90
CA ALA A 124 17.59 -21.34 -0.31
C ALA A 124 16.50 -21.03 -1.36
N LEU A 125 15.54 -20.16 -1.03
CA LEU A 125 14.40 -19.86 -1.89
C LEU A 125 14.82 -19.10 -3.16
N PRO A 126 14.30 -19.45 -4.34
CA PRO A 126 14.57 -18.73 -5.58
C PRO A 126 14.06 -17.27 -5.51
N THR A 127 13.04 -16.99 -4.72
CA THR A 127 12.41 -15.66 -4.51
C THR A 127 13.21 -14.73 -3.59
N ARG A 128 14.27 -15.23 -2.92
CA ARG A 128 15.05 -14.47 -1.93
C ARG A 128 15.54 -13.10 -2.40
N GLY A 129 15.81 -12.95 -3.71
CA GLY A 129 16.25 -11.67 -4.29
C GLY A 129 15.23 -10.54 -4.19
N GLY A 130 13.94 -10.85 -4.02
CA GLY A 130 12.87 -9.88 -3.83
C GLY A 130 12.64 -9.45 -2.38
N LEU A 131 13.20 -10.17 -1.38
CA LEU A 131 12.98 -9.86 0.04
C LEU A 131 13.41 -8.44 0.43
N PRO A 132 14.59 -7.94 0.00
CA PRO A 132 14.99 -6.56 0.27
C PRO A 132 14.00 -5.53 -0.31
N LEU A 133 13.44 -5.81 -1.48
CA LEU A 133 12.47 -4.93 -2.14
C LEU A 133 11.15 -4.88 -1.37
N ALA A 134 10.69 -6.02 -0.84
CA ALA A 134 9.49 -6.08 0.00
C ALA A 134 9.67 -5.31 1.32
N VAL A 135 10.80 -5.48 2.01
CA VAL A 135 11.12 -4.71 3.23
C VAL A 135 11.27 -3.23 2.91
N GLY A 136 11.91 -2.89 1.77
CA GLY A 136 12.00 -1.51 1.29
C GLY A 136 10.62 -0.89 1.06
N LEU A 137 9.69 -1.66 0.49
CA LEU A 137 8.31 -1.24 0.28
C LEU A 137 7.58 -0.96 1.61
N ILE A 138 7.78 -1.80 2.63
CA ILE A 138 7.25 -1.59 3.98
C ILE A 138 7.77 -0.27 4.55
N PHE A 139 9.08 -0.03 4.47
CA PHE A 139 9.68 1.21 4.96
C PHE A 139 9.18 2.45 4.22
N VAL A 140 9.02 2.37 2.90
CA VAL A 140 8.46 3.47 2.11
C VAL A 140 6.99 3.71 2.48
N GLY A 141 6.19 2.67 2.69
CA GLY A 141 4.81 2.78 3.17
C GLY A 141 4.73 3.50 4.53
N LEU A 142 5.56 3.09 5.51
CA LEU A 142 5.69 3.77 6.81
C LEU A 142 6.10 5.24 6.64
N PHE A 143 7.06 5.51 5.77
CA PHE A 143 7.49 6.87 5.49
C PHE A 143 6.38 7.72 4.90
N VAL A 144 5.56 7.18 3.99
CA VAL A 144 4.38 7.89 3.47
C VAL A 144 3.41 8.25 4.59
N ILE A 145 3.11 7.33 5.50
CA ILE A 145 2.21 7.58 6.64
C ILE A 145 2.71 8.76 7.48
N ILE A 146 4.02 8.79 7.79
CA ILE A 146 4.61 9.82 8.67
C ILE A 146 4.78 11.15 7.94
N SER A 147 5.12 11.14 6.65
CA SER A 147 5.50 12.34 5.89
C SER A 147 4.33 13.11 5.30
N ARG A 148 3.12 12.56 5.29
CA ARG A 148 1.92 13.18 4.72
C ARG A 148 1.00 13.75 5.80
N LYS A 149 0.39 14.91 5.52
CA LYS A 149 -0.50 15.61 6.46
C LYS A 149 -1.95 15.15 6.36
N LYS A 150 -2.39 14.79 5.15
CA LYS A 150 -3.79 14.43 4.91
C LYS A 150 -4.06 12.98 5.29
N ALA A 151 -5.10 12.74 6.10
CA ALA A 151 -5.48 11.41 6.56
C ALA A 151 -5.71 10.42 5.39
N LEU A 152 -6.36 10.86 4.29
CA LEU A 152 -6.57 10.01 3.12
C LEU A 152 -5.26 9.59 2.45
N THR A 153 -4.24 10.45 2.45
CA THR A 153 -2.92 10.09 1.91
C THR A 153 -2.18 9.13 2.84
N GLN A 154 -2.34 9.29 4.15
CA GLN A 154 -1.81 8.35 5.15
C GLN A 154 -2.45 6.97 5.01
N VAL A 155 -3.77 6.92 4.75
CA VAL A 155 -4.47 5.66 4.42
C VAL A 155 -3.85 4.97 3.21
N VAL A 156 -3.54 5.70 2.14
CA VAL A 156 -2.83 5.11 0.98
C VAL A 156 -1.44 4.63 1.37
N GLY A 157 -0.72 5.36 2.23
CA GLY A 157 0.57 4.92 2.78
C GLY A 157 0.46 3.58 3.53
N PHE A 158 -0.59 3.40 4.31
CA PHE A 158 -0.85 2.15 5.00
C PHE A 158 -1.17 1.00 4.02
N LEU A 159 -1.97 1.25 2.99
CA LEU A 159 -2.24 0.27 1.93
C LEU A 159 -0.97 -0.16 1.18
N VAL A 160 -0.02 0.76 0.97
CA VAL A 160 1.30 0.47 0.40
C VAL A 160 2.13 -0.39 1.35
N LEU A 161 2.13 -0.09 2.65
CA LEU A 161 2.79 -0.88 3.68
C LEU A 161 2.25 -2.31 3.70
N GLU A 162 0.93 -2.46 3.65
CA GLU A 162 0.24 -3.74 3.60
C GLU A 162 0.61 -4.56 2.36
N ASN A 163 0.70 -3.92 1.17
CA ASN A 163 1.22 -4.55 -0.03
C ASN A 163 2.68 -5.02 0.16
N GLY A 164 3.49 -4.27 0.91
CA GLY A 164 4.85 -4.66 1.28
C GLY A 164 4.90 -5.90 2.16
N ILE A 165 4.01 -5.99 3.16
CA ILE A 165 3.89 -7.17 4.03
C ILE A 165 3.43 -8.39 3.20
N ALA A 166 2.42 -8.22 2.35
CA ALA A 166 1.94 -9.29 1.48
C ALA A 166 3.03 -9.80 0.52
N LEU A 167 3.80 -8.87 -0.07
CA LEU A 167 4.95 -9.20 -0.92
C LEU A 167 6.04 -9.94 -0.14
N LEU A 168 6.39 -9.47 1.07
CA LEU A 168 7.39 -10.10 1.93
C LEU A 168 6.99 -11.52 2.29
N ALA A 169 5.74 -11.69 2.68
CA ALA A 169 5.19 -12.97 3.05
C ALA A 169 5.17 -13.94 1.86
N MET A 170 4.67 -13.51 0.69
CA MET A 170 4.66 -14.34 -0.54
C MET A 170 6.07 -14.79 -0.94
N LEU A 171 7.05 -13.88 -0.93
CA LEU A 171 8.43 -14.19 -1.34
C LEU A 171 9.22 -14.97 -0.28
N GLY A 172 8.87 -14.81 1.01
CA GLY A 172 9.58 -15.44 2.14
C GLY A 172 9.07 -16.82 2.49
N THR A 173 7.83 -17.15 2.17
CA THR A 173 7.18 -18.41 2.59
C THR A 173 6.72 -19.31 1.45
N TYR A 174 6.86 -18.85 0.20
CA TYR A 174 6.39 -19.59 -0.98
C TYR A 174 4.87 -19.84 -0.99
N GLY A 175 4.09 -18.91 -0.42
CA GLY A 175 2.64 -18.96 -0.51
C GLY A 175 1.92 -19.69 0.61
N ILE A 176 2.48 -19.74 1.82
CA ILE A 176 1.80 -20.38 2.96
C ILE A 176 0.46 -19.67 3.28
N PRO A 177 -0.63 -20.42 3.60
CA PRO A 177 -1.99 -19.90 3.82
C PRO A 177 -2.11 -18.79 4.87
N LEU A 178 -1.20 -18.73 5.83
CA LEU A 178 -1.16 -17.72 6.90
C LEU A 178 -1.12 -16.27 6.39
N ILE A 179 -0.66 -16.07 5.13
CA ILE A 179 -0.63 -14.78 4.45
C ILE A 179 -2.04 -14.30 4.10
N VAL A 180 -2.92 -15.24 3.70
CA VAL A 180 -4.30 -14.92 3.33
C VAL A 180 -5.06 -14.42 4.55
N GLU A 181 -4.91 -15.10 5.70
CA GLU A 181 -5.57 -14.70 6.95
C GLU A 181 -5.08 -13.35 7.43
N LEU A 182 -3.76 -13.11 7.41
CA LEU A 182 -3.19 -11.80 7.78
C LEU A 182 -3.60 -10.68 6.82
N GLY A 183 -3.61 -10.93 5.52
CA GLY A 183 -4.03 -9.96 4.51
C GLY A 183 -5.50 -9.58 4.66
N VAL A 184 -6.38 -10.56 4.81
CA VAL A 184 -7.82 -10.31 5.04
C VAL A 184 -8.04 -9.56 6.36
N PHE A 185 -7.33 -9.92 7.42
CA PHE A 185 -7.41 -9.22 8.72
C PHE A 185 -6.97 -7.75 8.60
N LEU A 186 -5.86 -7.49 7.91
CA LEU A 186 -5.36 -6.12 7.68
C LEU A 186 -6.32 -5.31 6.79
N ASP A 187 -6.91 -5.92 5.75
CA ASP A 187 -7.90 -5.25 4.89
C ASP A 187 -9.18 -4.89 5.67
N VAL A 188 -9.64 -5.76 6.57
CA VAL A 188 -10.77 -5.48 7.46
C VAL A 188 -10.42 -4.36 8.45
N LEU A 189 -9.21 -4.41 9.04
CA LEU A 189 -8.70 -3.37 9.93
C LEU A 189 -8.64 -2.02 9.21
N MET A 190 -8.18 -2.01 7.95
CA MET A 190 -8.17 -0.80 7.13
C MET A 190 -9.55 -0.29 6.79
N GLY A 191 -10.48 -1.17 6.45
CA GLY A 191 -11.88 -0.78 6.26
C GLY A 191 -12.42 -0.08 7.50
N PHE A 192 -12.10 -0.61 8.68
CA PHE A 192 -12.47 -0.02 9.97
C PHE A 192 -11.79 1.34 10.21
N LEU A 193 -10.49 1.47 9.98
CA LEU A 193 -9.76 2.74 10.12
C LEU A 193 -10.28 3.83 9.16
N VAL A 194 -10.53 3.47 7.90
CA VAL A 194 -11.13 4.40 6.91
C VAL A 194 -12.52 4.83 7.36
N MET A 195 -13.33 3.90 7.88
CA MET A 195 -14.66 4.21 8.41
C MET A 195 -14.57 5.12 9.64
N GLN A 196 -13.59 4.91 10.54
CA GLN A 196 -13.38 5.73 11.72
C GLN A 196 -12.95 7.16 11.36
N VAL A 197 -12.02 7.33 10.40
CA VAL A 197 -11.66 8.66 9.88
C VAL A 197 -12.88 9.35 9.26
N PHE A 198 -13.75 8.60 8.58
CA PHE A 198 -14.96 9.13 7.97
C PHE A 198 -15.99 9.59 9.03
N ILE A 199 -16.22 8.79 10.07
CA ILE A 199 -17.11 9.14 11.19
C ILE A 199 -16.59 10.37 11.92
N TYR A 200 -15.28 10.44 12.20
CA TYR A 200 -14.68 11.60 12.86
C TYR A 200 -14.84 12.89 12.03
N HIS A 201 -14.68 12.78 10.72
CA HIS A 201 -14.83 13.95 9.83
C HIS A 201 -16.30 14.40 9.72
N ILE A 202 -17.25 13.47 9.75
CA ILE A 202 -18.68 13.77 9.78
C ILE A 202 -19.05 14.47 11.10
N HIS A 203 -18.60 13.97 12.25
CA HIS A 203 -18.85 14.60 13.53
C HIS A 203 -18.29 16.03 13.59
N GLY A 204 -17.05 16.25 13.15
CA GLY A 204 -16.47 17.60 13.11
C GLY A 204 -17.18 18.57 12.17
N THR A 205 -17.86 18.07 11.14
CA THR A 205 -18.64 18.89 10.22
C THR A 205 -20.05 19.20 10.78
N PHE A 206 -20.62 18.30 11.56
CA PHE A 206 -21.92 18.52 12.21
C PHE A 206 -21.83 19.31 13.53
N GLU A 207 -20.73 19.25 14.27
CA GLU A 207 -20.47 20.10 15.42
C GLU A 207 -20.21 21.57 15.02
N SER A 208 -19.80 21.84 13.77
CA SER A 208 -19.68 23.21 13.26
C SER A 208 -21.03 23.82 12.80
N ILE A 209 -22.10 23.04 12.78
CA ILE A 209 -23.48 23.57 12.68
C ILE A 209 -23.95 23.84 14.13
N ASP A 210 -23.23 24.74 14.79
CA ASP A 210 -23.51 25.13 16.15
C ASP A 210 -24.80 25.91 16.17
N VAL A 211 -25.76 25.47 17.00
CA VAL A 211 -27.05 26.12 17.27
C VAL A 211 -26.84 27.55 17.76
N GLU A 212 -25.66 27.93 18.23
CA GLU A 212 -25.30 29.30 18.61
C GLU A 212 -25.32 30.31 17.45
N GLN A 213 -25.00 29.89 16.22
CA GLN A 213 -25.10 30.78 15.05
C GLN A 213 -26.57 31.08 14.65
N LEU A 214 -27.51 30.21 15.00
CA LEU A 214 -28.92 30.46 14.81
C LEU A 214 -29.50 31.45 15.85
N ASN A 215 -28.85 31.63 16.98
CA ASN A 215 -29.21 32.59 18.00
C ASN A 215 -28.80 34.03 17.66
N GLN A 216 -27.84 34.23 16.76
CA GLN A 216 -27.43 35.58 16.31
C GLN A 216 -28.32 36.16 15.23
N LEU A 217 -29.29 35.39 14.70
CA LEU A 217 -30.28 35.86 13.72
C LEU A 217 -31.58 36.34 14.36
N LYS A 218 -31.67 36.39 15.70
CA LYS A 218 -32.74 37.04 16.46
C LYS A 218 -32.24 38.33 17.09
N GLY A 219 -31.98 39.31 16.26
CA GLY A 219 -31.79 40.70 16.63
C GLY A 219 -32.72 41.56 15.81
#